data_3a975a5f209c7fb2ccf94f9202e64b0d
#
_entry.id   3a975a5f209c7fb2ccf94f9202e64b0d
#
_cell.length_a   1.000
_cell.length_b   1.000
_cell.length_c   1.000
_cell.angle_alpha   90.00
_cell.angle_beta   90.00
_cell.angle_gamma   90.00
#
_symmetry.space_group_name_H-M   'P 1'
#
loop_
_entity.id
_entity.type
_entity.pdbx_description
1 polymer ?
#
loop_
_entity_poly.entity_id
_entity_poly.type
_entity_poly.pdbx_seq_one_letter_code
_entity_poly.pdbx_strand_id
1 'polypeptide(L)'
;TRQVSSAASDVYKRQWLYGAGDAKIGQIVGGSSRDGKRLKDNFTSQLPAVRHLLSAVKQKVESVGILKGLDGRDLPARSGHSALNLLLQSAGAVVMKQALVEFVGIASRPYEMHANVHDEVQFSCLEEDADVLGEEFVQAIKLAGYTLNFKCPLDGEYHIGQTWKETH
;
A
#
# COMPACT_ATOMS: atom_id res chain seq x y z
N THR A 1 -5.83 -1.29 -31.85
CA THR A 1 -5.88 -1.40 -30.36
C THR A 1 -4.46 -1.50 -29.86
N ARG A 2 -3.91 -0.42 -29.26
CA ARG A 2 -2.62 -0.51 -28.55
C ARG A 2 -2.80 -1.41 -27.33
N GLN A 3 -2.13 -2.54 -27.29
CA GLN A 3 -1.99 -3.34 -26.07
C GLN A 3 -1.12 -2.55 -25.09
N VAL A 4 -1.69 -2.23 -23.94
CA VAL A 4 -0.93 -1.67 -22.80
C VAL A 4 -0.08 -2.82 -22.24
N SER A 5 1.23 -2.62 -22.10
CA SER A 5 2.11 -3.63 -21.49
C SER A 5 1.63 -3.94 -20.05
N SER A 6 1.91 -5.14 -19.54
CA SER A 6 1.53 -5.54 -18.17
C SER A 6 2.05 -4.54 -17.13
N ALA A 7 3.31 -4.09 -17.27
CA ALA A 7 3.91 -3.08 -16.40
C ALA A 7 3.16 -1.74 -16.44
N ALA A 8 2.81 -1.22 -17.62
CA ALA A 8 2.02 0.01 -17.72
C ALA A 8 0.61 -0.18 -17.14
N SER A 9 0.04 -1.39 -17.25
CA SER A 9 -1.25 -1.74 -16.64
C SER A 9 -1.20 -1.60 -15.12
N ASP A 10 -0.16 -2.10 -14.48
CA ASP A 10 -0.05 -2.07 -13.02
C ASP A 10 0.27 -0.66 -12.50
N VAL A 11 1.10 0.08 -13.23
CA VAL A 11 1.39 1.48 -12.90
C VAL A 11 0.13 2.34 -12.94
N TYR A 12 -0.71 2.25 -13.99
CA TYR A 12 -1.91 3.08 -14.05
C TYR A 12 -2.96 2.68 -13.00
N LYS A 13 -3.08 1.39 -12.64
CA LYS A 13 -3.99 0.92 -11.59
C LYS A 13 -3.60 1.49 -10.22
N ARG A 14 -2.30 1.45 -9.87
CA ARG A 14 -1.79 2.08 -8.65
C ARG A 14 -2.07 3.58 -8.64
N GLN A 15 -1.72 4.28 -9.71
CA GLN A 15 -1.92 5.72 -9.81
C GLN A 15 -3.40 6.10 -9.73
N TRP A 16 -4.29 5.30 -10.31
CA TRP A 16 -5.72 5.50 -10.20
C TRP A 16 -6.21 5.32 -8.76
N LEU A 17 -5.79 4.27 -8.06
CA LEU A 17 -6.14 4.05 -6.65
C LEU A 17 -5.66 5.21 -5.77
N TYR A 18 -4.53 5.81 -6.09
CA TYR A 18 -4.00 6.98 -5.41
C TYR A 18 -4.65 8.31 -5.87
N GLY A 19 -5.73 8.26 -6.65
CA GLY A 19 -6.51 9.43 -7.02
C GLY A 19 -5.99 10.21 -8.23
N ALA A 20 -5.18 9.58 -9.09
CA ALA A 20 -4.72 10.24 -10.32
C ALA A 20 -5.90 10.61 -11.23
N GLY A 21 -5.89 11.86 -11.73
CA GLY A 21 -6.85 12.37 -12.69
C GLY A 21 -6.72 11.72 -14.07
N ASP A 22 -7.73 11.91 -14.92
CA ASP A 22 -7.80 11.30 -16.26
C ASP A 22 -6.61 11.68 -17.16
N ALA A 23 -6.13 12.92 -17.05
CA ALA A 23 -4.98 13.39 -17.82
C ALA A 23 -3.70 12.62 -17.42
N LYS A 24 -3.47 12.40 -16.11
CA LYS A 24 -2.31 11.66 -15.62
C LYS A 24 -2.34 10.20 -16.05
N ILE A 25 -3.50 9.55 -15.96
CA ILE A 25 -3.68 8.17 -16.43
C ILE A 25 -3.46 8.09 -17.95
N GLY A 26 -4.00 9.05 -18.71
CA GLY A 26 -3.77 9.13 -20.16
C GLY A 26 -2.29 9.22 -20.52
N GLN A 27 -1.53 10.08 -19.85
CA GLN A 27 -0.08 10.21 -20.04
C GLN A 27 0.69 8.89 -19.79
N ILE A 28 0.36 8.16 -18.72
CA ILE A 28 1.02 6.89 -18.36
C ILE A 28 0.89 5.86 -19.48
N VAL A 29 -0.26 5.83 -20.16
CA VAL A 29 -0.51 4.89 -21.26
C VAL A 29 -0.16 5.47 -22.66
N GLY A 30 0.47 6.62 -22.71
CA GLY A 30 0.85 7.29 -23.96
C GLY A 30 -0.36 7.78 -24.77
N GLY A 31 -1.46 8.13 -24.11
CA GLY A 31 -2.71 8.58 -24.70
C GLY A 31 -3.18 9.93 -24.17
N SER A 32 -4.41 10.28 -24.50
CA SER A 32 -5.09 11.52 -24.10
C SER A 32 -5.83 11.38 -22.76
N SER A 33 -6.32 12.49 -22.21
CA SER A 33 -7.22 12.49 -21.05
C SER A 33 -8.50 11.67 -21.29
N ARG A 34 -9.00 11.62 -22.54
CA ARG A 34 -10.14 10.78 -22.93
C ARG A 34 -9.80 9.29 -22.81
N ASP A 35 -8.58 8.89 -23.16
CA ASP A 35 -8.11 7.51 -23.02
C ASP A 35 -7.96 7.15 -21.55
N GLY A 36 -7.43 8.05 -20.72
CA GLY A 36 -7.36 7.88 -19.28
C GLY A 36 -8.74 7.69 -18.65
N LYS A 37 -9.71 8.51 -19.03
CA LYS A 37 -11.10 8.35 -18.57
C LYS A 37 -11.67 6.99 -18.97
N ARG A 38 -11.54 6.60 -20.23
CA ARG A 38 -12.03 5.31 -20.74
C ARG A 38 -11.43 4.12 -19.97
N LEU A 39 -10.14 4.17 -19.66
CA LEU A 39 -9.46 3.13 -18.87
C LEU A 39 -10.00 3.05 -17.44
N LYS A 40 -10.21 4.21 -16.80
CA LYS A 40 -10.80 4.27 -15.45
C LYS A 40 -12.23 3.71 -15.43
N ASP A 41 -13.05 4.10 -16.40
CA ASP A 41 -14.43 3.64 -16.52
C ASP A 41 -14.47 2.12 -16.74
N ASN A 42 -13.64 1.58 -17.62
CA ASN A 42 -13.52 0.15 -17.87
C ASN A 42 -13.07 -0.62 -16.62
N PHE A 43 -12.03 -0.13 -15.94
CA PHE A 43 -11.53 -0.76 -14.72
C PHE A 43 -12.61 -0.77 -13.62
N THR A 44 -13.27 0.36 -13.42
CA THR A 44 -14.33 0.49 -12.42
C THR A 44 -15.57 -0.36 -12.74
N SER A 45 -15.90 -0.53 -14.03
CA SER A 45 -17.02 -1.38 -14.47
C SER A 45 -16.77 -2.87 -14.22
N GLN A 46 -15.50 -3.30 -14.34
CA GLN A 46 -15.11 -4.69 -14.09
C GLN A 46 -15.00 -5.04 -12.60
N LEU A 47 -14.90 -4.02 -11.72
CA LEU A 47 -14.74 -4.19 -10.28
C LEU A 47 -15.85 -3.45 -9.50
N PRO A 48 -17.08 -3.98 -9.47
CA PRO A 48 -18.21 -3.33 -8.80
C PRO A 48 -17.93 -3.03 -7.31
N ALA A 49 -17.23 -3.91 -6.61
CA ALA A 49 -16.87 -3.70 -5.20
C ALA A 49 -15.98 -2.47 -4.99
N VAL A 50 -15.03 -2.23 -5.89
CA VAL A 50 -14.16 -1.03 -5.84
C VAL A 50 -14.98 0.23 -6.13
N ARG A 51 -15.91 0.18 -7.07
CA ARG A 51 -16.82 1.30 -7.36
C ARG A 51 -17.70 1.63 -6.15
N HIS A 52 -18.24 0.62 -5.47
CA HIS A 52 -19.02 0.80 -4.25
C HIS A 52 -18.17 1.44 -3.14
N LEU A 53 -16.95 0.96 -2.94
CA LEU A 53 -16.01 1.53 -1.96
C LEU A 53 -15.73 3.01 -2.24
N LEU A 54 -15.38 3.35 -3.48
CA LEU A 54 -15.14 4.74 -3.89
C LEU A 54 -16.36 5.64 -3.61
N SER A 55 -17.56 5.18 -3.97
CA SER A 55 -18.80 5.92 -3.73
C SER A 55 -19.07 6.11 -2.23
N ALA A 56 -18.94 5.06 -1.44
CA ALA A 56 -19.18 5.09 0.01
C ALA A 56 -18.17 6.00 0.73
N VAL A 57 -16.89 5.91 0.38
CA VAL A 57 -15.84 6.76 0.94
C VAL A 57 -16.10 8.24 0.59
N LYS A 58 -16.41 8.54 -0.67
CA LYS A 58 -16.73 9.89 -1.11
C LYS A 58 -17.95 10.45 -0.36
N GLN A 59 -19.04 9.70 -0.30
CA GLN A 59 -20.26 10.10 0.41
C GLN A 59 -20.00 10.34 1.90
N LYS A 60 -19.20 9.48 2.55
CA LYS A 60 -18.84 9.65 3.97
C LYS A 60 -18.06 10.94 4.21
N VAL A 61 -17.12 11.26 3.33
CA VAL A 61 -16.36 12.51 3.44
C VAL A 61 -17.24 13.74 3.19
N GLU A 62 -18.09 13.71 2.20
CA GLU A 62 -19.02 14.81 1.89
C GLU A 62 -20.02 15.06 3.02
N SER A 63 -20.42 14.02 3.77
CA SER A 63 -21.38 14.15 4.87
C SER A 63 -20.76 14.49 6.22
N VAL A 64 -19.58 13.94 6.54
CA VAL A 64 -18.99 14.02 7.90
C VAL A 64 -17.59 14.63 7.89
N GLY A 65 -16.88 14.58 6.76
CA GLY A 65 -15.48 15.07 6.66
C GLY A 65 -14.44 14.15 7.30
N ILE A 66 -14.84 13.03 7.90
CA ILE A 66 -13.97 12.14 8.67
C ILE A 66 -14.20 10.69 8.22
N LEU A 67 -13.11 9.96 7.98
CA LEU A 67 -13.09 8.51 7.81
C LEU A 67 -12.57 7.83 9.08
N LYS A 68 -12.81 6.54 9.21
CA LYS A 68 -12.20 5.71 10.25
C LYS A 68 -11.06 4.89 9.64
N GLY A 69 -9.89 4.98 10.25
CA GLY A 69 -8.74 4.14 9.93
C GLY A 69 -8.93 2.69 10.36
N LEU A 70 -8.00 1.84 9.96
CA LEU A 70 -8.01 0.41 10.26
C LEU A 70 -8.03 0.12 11.76
N ASP A 71 -7.37 0.95 12.56
CA ASP A 71 -7.30 0.90 14.02
C ASP A 71 -8.36 1.76 14.72
N GLY A 72 -9.37 2.25 13.99
CA GLY A 72 -10.47 3.05 14.51
C GLY A 72 -10.18 4.53 14.68
N ARG A 73 -8.93 5.02 14.40
CA ARG A 73 -8.58 6.43 14.49
C ARG A 73 -9.37 7.28 13.51
N ASP A 74 -9.58 8.54 13.88
CA ASP A 74 -10.19 9.53 13.00
C ASP A 74 -9.19 10.01 11.95
N LEU A 75 -9.63 9.99 10.69
CA LEU A 75 -8.89 10.45 9.53
C LEU A 75 -9.64 11.62 8.88
N PRO A 76 -9.29 12.86 9.21
CA PRO A 76 -9.88 14.04 8.58
C PRO A 76 -9.54 14.06 7.09
N ALA A 77 -10.56 14.02 6.24
CA ALA A 77 -10.41 13.99 4.80
C ALA A 77 -10.74 15.35 4.19
N ARG A 78 -9.79 15.94 3.45
CA ARG A 78 -9.93 17.25 2.82
C ARG A 78 -10.87 17.26 1.62
N SER A 79 -10.98 16.13 0.93
CA SER A 79 -11.84 15.98 -0.25
C SER A 79 -12.21 14.52 -0.49
N GLY A 80 -13.37 14.27 -1.08
CA GLY A 80 -13.77 12.92 -1.50
C GLY A 80 -12.84 12.31 -2.55
N HIS A 81 -12.12 13.14 -3.31
CA HIS A 81 -11.19 12.67 -4.34
C HIS A 81 -9.92 12.01 -3.77
N SER A 82 -9.37 12.55 -2.68
CA SER A 82 -8.17 12.01 -2.02
C SER A 82 -8.50 11.02 -0.89
N ALA A 83 -9.77 10.82 -0.61
CA ALA A 83 -10.23 10.08 0.56
C ALA A 83 -9.83 8.59 0.55
N LEU A 84 -9.92 7.94 -0.61
CA LEU A 84 -9.48 6.54 -0.72
C LEU A 84 -7.97 6.40 -0.51
N ASN A 85 -7.18 7.31 -1.10
CA ASN A 85 -5.74 7.33 -0.89
C ASN A 85 -5.38 7.50 0.60
N LEU A 86 -6.03 8.45 1.29
CA LEU A 86 -5.86 8.64 2.72
C LEU A 86 -6.15 7.36 3.52
N LEU A 87 -7.23 6.66 3.18
CA LEU A 87 -7.62 5.41 3.83
C LEU A 87 -6.58 4.30 3.61
N LEU A 88 -6.11 4.13 2.37
CA LEU A 88 -5.12 3.11 2.01
C LEU A 88 -3.75 3.39 2.64
N GLN A 89 -3.28 4.64 2.59
CA GLN A 89 -2.01 5.03 3.19
C GLN A 89 -2.03 4.88 4.72
N SER A 90 -3.14 5.25 5.35
CA SER A 90 -3.32 5.03 6.79
C SER A 90 -3.31 3.55 7.15
N ALA A 91 -3.98 2.71 6.35
CA ALA A 91 -4.00 1.26 6.57
C ALA A 91 -2.58 0.66 6.43
N GLY A 92 -1.83 1.03 5.39
CA GLY A 92 -0.44 0.60 5.22
C GLY A 92 0.45 0.98 6.41
N ALA A 93 0.34 2.22 6.89
CA ALA A 93 1.09 2.67 8.06
C ALA A 93 0.75 1.89 9.34
N VAL A 94 -0.52 1.51 9.51
CA VAL A 94 -0.96 0.66 10.66
C VAL A 94 -0.39 -0.74 10.54
N VAL A 95 -0.45 -1.34 9.34
CA VAL A 95 0.11 -2.67 9.05
C VAL A 95 1.60 -2.71 9.38
N MET A 96 2.39 -1.76 8.85
CA MET A 96 3.84 -1.73 9.08
C MET A 96 4.20 -1.56 10.55
N LYS A 97 3.46 -0.72 11.28
CA LYS A 97 3.66 -0.57 12.73
C LYS A 97 3.30 -1.84 13.50
N GLN A 98 2.23 -2.51 13.11
CA GLN A 98 1.88 -3.80 13.72
C GLN A 98 2.93 -4.87 13.40
N ALA A 99 3.44 -4.92 12.16
CA ALA A 99 4.52 -5.82 11.78
C ALA A 99 5.79 -5.59 12.62
N LEU A 100 6.14 -4.34 12.91
CA LEU A 100 7.25 -4.04 13.82
C LEU A 100 7.01 -4.56 15.25
N VAL A 101 5.79 -4.44 15.75
CA VAL A 101 5.42 -4.98 17.08
C VAL A 101 5.54 -6.50 17.10
N GLU A 102 5.02 -7.17 16.08
CA GLU A 102 5.14 -8.64 15.94
C GLU A 102 6.62 -9.06 15.81
N PHE A 103 7.41 -8.31 15.01
CA PHE A 103 8.83 -8.61 14.81
C PHE A 103 9.63 -8.54 16.11
N VAL A 104 9.40 -7.53 16.95
CA VAL A 104 10.03 -7.45 18.27
C VAL A 104 9.73 -8.70 19.12
N GLY A 105 8.56 -9.29 18.95
CA GLY A 105 8.14 -10.49 19.68
C GLY A 105 8.75 -11.79 19.18
N ILE A 106 9.14 -11.87 17.90
CA ILE A 106 9.61 -13.10 17.27
C ILE A 106 11.09 -13.09 16.87
N ALA A 107 11.72 -11.90 16.79
CA ALA A 107 13.11 -11.77 16.40
C ALA A 107 14.02 -12.58 17.33
N SER A 108 14.72 -13.57 16.76
CA SER A 108 15.56 -14.52 17.50
C SER A 108 17.04 -14.13 17.57
N ARG A 109 17.42 -13.07 16.85
CA ARG A 109 18.80 -12.60 16.71
C ARG A 109 18.91 -11.11 17.03
N PRO A 110 20.07 -10.61 17.45
CA PRO A 110 20.32 -9.19 17.65
C PRO A 110 20.22 -8.41 16.33
N TYR A 111 19.58 -7.26 16.37
CA TYR A 111 19.49 -6.32 15.24
C TYR A 111 19.42 -4.88 15.73
N GLU A 112 19.73 -3.93 14.85
CA GLU A 112 19.54 -2.51 15.08
C GLU A 112 18.61 -1.94 14.00
N MET A 113 17.47 -1.38 14.40
CA MET A 113 16.54 -0.74 13.49
C MET A 113 16.97 0.70 13.19
N HIS A 114 17.10 1.05 11.91
CA HIS A 114 17.55 2.35 11.46
C HIS A 114 16.43 3.22 10.89
N ALA A 115 15.54 2.65 10.09
CA ALA A 115 14.49 3.41 9.44
C ALA A 115 13.23 2.57 9.22
N ASN A 116 12.09 3.26 9.28
CA ASN A 116 10.80 2.77 8.81
C ASN A 116 10.24 3.83 7.85
N VAL A 117 10.29 3.55 6.56
CA VAL A 117 9.95 4.48 5.49
C VAL A 117 8.83 3.89 4.65
N HIS A 118 7.60 4.40 4.84
CA HIS A 118 6.39 3.92 4.16
C HIS A 118 6.09 2.43 4.37
N ASP A 119 6.46 1.59 3.43
CA ASP A 119 6.27 0.15 3.35
C ASP A 119 7.60 -0.64 3.45
N GLU A 120 8.68 0.05 3.82
CA GLU A 120 10.04 -0.50 3.93
C GLU A 120 10.58 -0.28 5.35
N VAL A 121 11.30 -1.29 5.87
CA VAL A 121 12.06 -1.19 7.13
C VAL A 121 13.50 -1.54 6.86
N GLN A 122 14.41 -0.71 7.35
CA GLN A 122 15.86 -0.93 7.29
C GLN A 122 16.38 -1.24 8.68
N PHE A 123 17.06 -2.37 8.80
CA PHE A 123 17.77 -2.75 10.01
C PHE A 123 19.11 -3.41 9.65
N SER A 124 20.07 -3.39 10.58
CA SER A 124 21.34 -4.08 10.44
C SER A 124 21.50 -5.20 11.47
N CYS A 125 22.25 -6.22 11.10
CA CYS A 125 22.56 -7.38 11.92
C CYS A 125 23.91 -7.96 11.51
N LEU A 126 24.35 -9.02 12.16
CA LEU A 126 25.46 -9.81 11.68
C LEU A 126 25.10 -10.50 10.36
N GLU A 127 26.07 -10.64 9.45
CA GLU A 127 25.86 -11.23 8.13
C GLU A 127 25.27 -12.65 8.21
N GLU A 128 25.71 -13.45 9.16
CA GLU A 128 25.21 -14.82 9.42
C GLU A 128 23.76 -14.88 9.93
N ASP A 129 23.23 -13.78 10.44
CA ASP A 129 21.85 -13.68 10.96
C ASP A 129 20.87 -13.05 9.95
N ALA A 130 21.37 -12.51 8.84
CA ALA A 130 20.59 -11.68 7.94
C ALA A 130 19.39 -12.42 7.30
N ASP A 131 19.60 -13.64 6.82
CA ASP A 131 18.52 -14.45 6.24
C ASP A 131 17.44 -14.80 7.27
N VAL A 132 17.87 -15.21 8.48
CA VAL A 132 16.94 -15.56 9.57
C VAL A 132 16.06 -14.38 9.94
N LEU A 133 16.66 -13.21 10.15
CA LEU A 133 15.92 -11.99 10.50
C LEU A 133 15.03 -11.51 9.35
N GLY A 134 15.47 -11.65 8.09
CA GLY A 134 14.67 -11.35 6.92
C GLY A 134 13.39 -12.21 6.85
N GLU A 135 13.52 -13.51 7.02
CA GLU A 135 12.39 -14.44 7.07
C GLU A 135 11.46 -14.14 8.26
N GLU A 136 12.02 -13.86 9.44
CA GLU A 136 11.25 -13.49 10.63
C GLU A 136 10.47 -12.18 10.41
N PHE A 137 11.05 -11.18 9.70
CA PHE A 137 10.33 -9.96 9.38
C PHE A 137 9.18 -10.19 8.40
N VAL A 138 9.37 -11.03 7.38
CA VAL A 138 8.28 -11.45 6.49
C VAL A 138 7.18 -12.18 7.27
N GLN A 139 7.57 -13.04 8.21
CA GLN A 139 6.60 -13.70 9.11
C GLN A 139 5.86 -12.69 9.99
N ALA A 140 6.53 -11.66 10.49
CA ALA A 140 5.90 -10.59 11.27
C ALA A 140 4.85 -9.80 10.45
N ILE A 141 5.09 -9.57 9.15
CA ILE A 141 4.08 -8.98 8.25
C ILE A 141 2.86 -9.88 8.13
N LYS A 142 3.05 -11.19 8.00
CA LYS A 142 1.94 -12.16 7.97
C LYS A 142 1.15 -12.16 9.29
N LEU A 143 1.84 -12.16 10.42
CA LEU A 143 1.23 -12.08 11.75
C LEU A 143 0.44 -10.77 11.93
N ALA A 144 0.97 -9.63 11.49
CA ALA A 144 0.26 -8.36 11.50
C ALA A 144 -1.07 -8.44 10.73
N GLY A 145 -1.10 -9.14 9.61
CA GLY A 145 -2.32 -9.41 8.86
C GLY A 145 -3.36 -10.18 9.68
N TYR A 146 -2.95 -11.20 10.43
CA TYR A 146 -3.83 -11.94 11.31
C TYR A 146 -4.31 -11.09 12.49
N THR A 147 -3.41 -10.38 13.15
CA THR A 147 -3.73 -9.52 14.30
C THR A 147 -4.72 -8.41 13.91
N LEU A 148 -4.57 -7.85 12.72
CA LEU A 148 -5.45 -6.81 12.17
C LEU A 148 -6.69 -7.39 11.46
N ASN A 149 -6.85 -8.72 11.45
CA ASN A 149 -7.99 -9.42 10.86
C ASN A 149 -8.21 -9.12 9.37
N PHE A 150 -7.10 -9.07 8.60
CA PHE A 150 -7.16 -8.92 7.14
C PHE A 150 -7.79 -10.15 6.49
N LYS A 151 -8.67 -9.92 5.51
CA LYS A 151 -9.29 -11.00 4.74
C LYS A 151 -8.40 -11.58 3.64
N CYS A 152 -7.39 -10.83 3.22
CA CYS A 152 -6.35 -11.30 2.31
C CYS A 152 -5.06 -11.56 3.08
N PRO A 153 -4.29 -12.58 2.73
CA PRO A 153 -2.98 -12.79 3.33
C PRO A 153 -2.07 -11.62 2.99
N LEU A 154 -1.33 -11.14 3.98
CA LEU A 154 -0.23 -10.20 3.77
C LEU A 154 1.05 -10.99 3.54
N ASP A 155 1.96 -10.42 2.78
CA ASP A 155 3.28 -10.97 2.51
C ASP A 155 4.29 -9.85 2.31
N GLY A 156 5.58 -10.19 2.28
CA GLY A 156 6.67 -9.26 2.06
C GLY A 156 7.85 -9.97 1.42
N GLU A 157 8.86 -9.20 1.10
CA GLU A 157 10.15 -9.66 0.62
C GLU A 157 11.27 -8.95 1.38
N TYR A 158 12.46 -9.51 1.42
CA TYR A 158 13.63 -8.88 1.99
C TYR A 158 14.81 -8.94 1.04
N HIS A 159 15.70 -7.98 1.16
CA HIS A 159 16.96 -7.91 0.43
C HIS A 159 18.11 -7.72 1.41
N ILE A 160 19.23 -8.40 1.15
CA ILE A 160 20.45 -8.31 1.95
C ILE A 160 21.51 -7.56 1.15
N GLY A 161 22.17 -6.61 1.79
CA GLY A 161 23.25 -5.84 1.19
C GLY A 161 24.10 -5.16 2.26
N GLN A 162 25.25 -4.63 1.87
CA GLN A 162 26.15 -3.88 2.75
C GLN A 162 25.70 -2.44 2.96
N THR A 163 24.83 -1.94 2.12
CA THR A 163 24.35 -0.56 2.14
C THR A 163 22.86 -0.50 1.79
N TRP A 164 22.16 0.54 2.25
CA TRP A 164 20.76 0.78 1.86
C TRP A 164 20.57 0.83 0.34
N LYS A 165 21.53 1.35 -0.41
CA LYS A 165 21.45 1.39 -1.87
C LYS A 165 21.35 0.00 -2.52
N GLU A 166 21.88 -1.04 -1.88
CA GLU A 166 21.84 -2.41 -2.38
C GLU A 166 20.55 -3.14 -2.03
N THR A 167 19.85 -2.65 -1.00
CA THR A 167 18.61 -3.25 -0.49
C THR A 167 17.34 -2.50 -0.92
N HIS A 168 17.49 -1.37 -1.64
CA HIS A 168 16.37 -0.49 -2.04
C HIS A 168 16.05 -0.57 -3.53
#